data_c2ab0da00a95e6dbbc5591b28c9a918e
#
_entry.id   c2ab0da00a95e6dbbc5591b28c9a918e
#
_cell.length_a   1.000
_cell.length_b   1.000
_cell.length_c   1.000
_cell.angle_alpha   90.00
_cell.angle_beta   90.00
_cell.angle_gamma   90.00
#
_symmetry.space_group_name_H-M   'P 1'
#
loop_
_entity.id
_entity.type
_entity.pdbx_description
1 polymer ?
#
loop_
_entity_poly.entity_id
_entity_poly.type
_entity_poly.pdbx_seq_one_letter_code
_entity_poly.pdbx_strand_id
1 'polypeptide(L)'
;MQLAGSVTILTNGQSGDAAKAAGFEVNTSVLQAVEGSGRLSSIRFTDGSTLAVDGLFIALGTADSTDMARKLGAELNGRFIRIDGDGATNIPGLFAAGDCTGGLMQVAKAVHEGARAGLTALKFLRQHKTEEK
;
A
#
# COMPACT_ATOMS: atom_id res chain seq x y z
N MET A 1 16.70 -0.51 -21.96
CA MET A 1 17.59 0.23 -21.05
C MET A 1 17.59 -0.51 -19.72
N GLN A 2 18.74 -1.05 -19.32
CA GLN A 2 18.86 -1.75 -18.03
C GLN A 2 19.04 -0.69 -16.94
N LEU A 3 18.09 -0.61 -15.99
CA LEU A 3 18.10 0.42 -14.94
C LEU A 3 18.94 0.02 -13.72
N ALA A 4 19.22 -1.27 -13.54
CA ALA A 4 20.02 -1.81 -12.45
C ALA A 4 20.96 -2.90 -12.96
N GLY A 5 22.17 -2.98 -12.40
CA GLY A 5 23.14 -4.04 -12.70
C GLY A 5 22.77 -5.37 -12.09
N SER A 6 22.18 -5.34 -10.87
CA SER A 6 21.66 -6.50 -10.15
C SER A 6 20.45 -6.11 -9.32
N VAL A 7 19.61 -7.08 -8.99
CA VAL A 7 18.46 -6.93 -8.12
C VAL A 7 18.44 -8.08 -7.13
N THR A 8 18.48 -7.76 -5.83
CA THR A 8 18.37 -8.72 -4.73
C THR A 8 17.06 -8.49 -3.99
N ILE A 9 16.28 -9.54 -3.78
CA ILE A 9 15.05 -9.48 -2.99
C ILE A 9 15.37 -9.74 -1.53
N LEU A 10 15.03 -8.79 -0.66
CA LEU A 10 15.18 -8.91 0.79
C LEU A 10 13.84 -9.34 1.39
N THR A 11 13.79 -10.50 2.03
CA THR A 11 12.55 -11.05 2.59
C THR A 11 12.36 -10.79 4.08
N ASN A 12 13.37 -10.18 4.73
CA ASN A 12 13.32 -9.81 6.13
C ASN A 12 12.91 -10.97 7.05
N GLY A 13 13.59 -12.11 6.93
CA GLY A 13 13.34 -13.32 7.71
C GLY A 13 12.27 -14.26 7.17
N GLN A 14 11.58 -13.91 6.08
CA GLN A 14 10.57 -14.76 5.46
C GLN A 14 11.18 -15.68 4.38
N SER A 15 10.46 -16.75 4.01
CA SER A 15 10.82 -17.59 2.88
C SER A 15 10.80 -16.79 1.58
N GLY A 16 11.82 -16.95 0.76
CA GLY A 16 11.95 -16.34 -0.55
C GLY A 16 11.75 -17.30 -1.72
N ASP A 17 11.10 -18.43 -1.51
CA ASP A 17 11.07 -19.54 -2.49
C ASP A 17 10.45 -19.13 -3.84
N ALA A 18 9.36 -18.37 -3.82
CA ALA A 18 8.75 -17.85 -5.05
C ALA A 18 9.69 -16.94 -5.85
N ALA A 19 10.45 -16.07 -5.16
CA ALA A 19 11.41 -15.19 -5.82
C ALA A 19 12.62 -15.95 -6.35
N LYS A 20 13.11 -16.96 -5.62
CA LYS A 20 14.17 -17.88 -6.10
C LYS A 20 13.71 -18.67 -7.31
N ALA A 21 12.49 -19.20 -7.29
CA ALA A 21 11.91 -19.92 -8.42
C ALA A 21 11.77 -19.02 -9.68
N ALA A 22 11.58 -17.71 -9.49
CA ALA A 22 11.56 -16.72 -10.57
C ALA A 22 12.96 -16.25 -11.01
N GLY A 23 14.05 -16.81 -10.45
CA GLY A 23 15.42 -16.53 -10.84
C GLY A 23 16.04 -15.28 -10.21
N PHE A 24 15.44 -14.74 -9.14
CA PHE A 24 16.02 -13.61 -8.41
C PHE A 24 17.02 -14.07 -7.34
N GLU A 25 18.03 -13.25 -7.10
CA GLU A 25 18.85 -13.37 -5.90
C GLU A 25 18.01 -12.99 -4.67
N VAL A 26 18.07 -13.82 -3.63
CA VAL A 26 17.24 -13.62 -2.43
C VAL A 26 18.13 -13.65 -1.19
N ASN A 27 18.04 -12.59 -0.38
CA ASN A 27 18.62 -12.52 0.95
C ASN A 27 17.49 -12.59 2.00
N THR A 28 17.55 -13.58 2.88
CA THR A 28 16.55 -13.81 3.92
C THR A 28 16.92 -13.23 5.28
N SER A 29 18.11 -12.61 5.41
CA SER A 29 18.54 -12.01 6.67
C SER A 29 17.60 -10.90 7.11
N VAL A 30 17.45 -10.75 8.44
CA VAL A 30 16.59 -9.71 9.03
C VAL A 30 17.30 -8.37 8.95
N LEU A 31 16.66 -7.39 8.36
CA LEU A 31 17.17 -6.04 8.19
C LEU A 31 17.25 -5.33 9.55
N GLN A 32 18.40 -4.74 9.86
CA GLN A 32 18.64 -3.96 11.07
C GLN A 32 18.66 -2.47 10.80
N ALA A 33 19.39 -2.04 9.77
CA ALA A 33 19.58 -0.63 9.48
C ALA A 33 19.82 -0.40 7.99
N VAL A 34 19.48 0.80 7.55
CA VAL A 34 19.81 1.35 6.23
C VAL A 34 20.88 2.40 6.45
N GLU A 35 22.01 2.33 5.74
CA GLU A 35 23.19 3.15 6.00
C GLU A 35 23.58 4.00 4.79
N GLY A 36 24.12 5.19 5.09
CA GLY A 36 24.62 6.14 4.10
C GLY A 36 24.70 7.54 4.68
N SER A 37 25.51 8.37 4.07
CA SER A 37 25.65 9.79 4.43
C SER A 37 25.20 10.63 3.23
N GLY A 38 23.96 11.16 3.29
CA GLY A 38 23.34 11.90 2.19
C GLY A 38 22.91 11.04 0.99
N ARG A 39 23.42 9.83 0.86
CA ARG A 39 23.05 8.83 -0.15
C ARG A 39 23.10 7.44 0.47
N LEU A 40 22.17 6.56 0.06
CA LEU A 40 22.18 5.15 0.43
C LEU A 40 23.47 4.48 -0.05
N SER A 41 24.11 3.69 0.82
CA SER A 41 25.34 2.95 0.50
C SER A 41 25.25 1.48 0.85
N SER A 42 24.56 1.13 1.94
CA SER A 42 24.48 -0.26 2.38
C SER A 42 23.24 -0.53 3.24
N ILE A 43 22.94 -1.80 3.38
CA ILE A 43 21.96 -2.35 4.31
C ILE A 43 22.72 -3.22 5.29
N ARG A 44 22.50 -3.04 6.59
CA ARG A 44 23.03 -3.89 7.65
C ARG A 44 21.96 -4.83 8.17
N PHE A 45 22.32 -6.08 8.40
CA PHE A 45 21.47 -7.12 8.93
C PHE A 45 21.76 -7.43 10.40
N THR A 46 20.82 -8.07 11.08
CA THR A 46 20.94 -8.42 12.51
C THR A 46 22.03 -9.45 12.80
N ASP A 47 22.45 -10.22 11.80
CA ASP A 47 23.58 -11.16 11.88
C ASP A 47 24.96 -10.46 11.75
N GLY A 48 24.98 -9.14 11.61
CA GLY A 48 26.18 -8.32 11.44
C GLY A 48 26.68 -8.23 10.01
N SER A 49 26.08 -8.94 9.06
CA SER A 49 26.46 -8.83 7.65
C SER A 49 25.95 -7.51 7.04
N THR A 50 26.56 -7.11 5.92
CA THR A 50 26.17 -5.91 5.17
C THR A 50 26.02 -6.22 3.69
N LEU A 51 25.11 -5.53 3.02
CA LEU A 51 24.91 -5.58 1.58
C LEU A 51 25.06 -4.16 1.01
N ALA A 52 26.03 -3.96 0.12
CA ALA A 52 26.18 -2.69 -0.60
C ALA A 52 25.04 -2.54 -1.63
N VAL A 53 24.39 -1.38 -1.64
CA VAL A 53 23.27 -1.09 -2.54
C VAL A 53 23.26 0.37 -2.97
N ASP A 54 22.82 0.64 -4.18
CA ASP A 54 22.61 1.99 -4.72
C ASP A 54 21.16 2.47 -4.57
N GLY A 55 20.23 1.56 -4.38
CA GLY A 55 18.80 1.84 -4.23
C GLY A 55 18.07 0.76 -3.43
N LEU A 56 17.04 1.17 -2.68
CA LEU A 56 16.17 0.29 -1.93
C LEU A 56 14.70 0.64 -2.23
N PHE A 57 13.96 -0.36 -2.70
CA PHE A 57 12.50 -0.27 -2.88
C PHE A 57 11.79 -1.01 -1.76
N ILE A 58 11.00 -0.29 -0.99
CA ILE A 58 10.24 -0.87 0.13
C ILE A 58 8.90 -1.37 -0.39
N ALA A 59 8.67 -2.69 -0.32
CA ALA A 59 7.45 -3.36 -0.76
C ALA A 59 6.80 -4.16 0.38
N LEU A 60 6.86 -3.66 1.61
CA LEU A 60 6.32 -4.32 2.81
C LEU A 60 4.79 -4.21 2.95
N GLY A 61 4.13 -3.65 1.96
CA GLY A 61 2.74 -3.25 2.04
C GLY A 61 2.55 -1.93 2.77
N THR A 62 1.37 -1.38 2.66
CA THR A 62 0.94 -0.20 3.42
C THR A 62 0.16 -0.66 4.64
N ALA A 63 0.08 0.15 5.70
CA ALA A 63 -0.90 -0.04 6.77
C ALA A 63 -2.27 -0.24 6.11
N ASP A 64 -2.91 -1.36 6.41
CA ASP A 64 -4.13 -1.76 5.71
C ASP A 64 -5.25 -0.77 6.05
N SER A 65 -5.63 0.07 5.09
CA SER A 65 -6.76 1.00 5.20
C SER A 65 -8.06 0.27 5.55
N THR A 66 -8.15 -1.03 5.24
CA THR A 66 -9.25 -1.90 5.64
C THR A 66 -9.33 -2.14 7.14
N ASP A 67 -8.22 -2.13 7.87
CA ASP A 67 -8.26 -2.26 9.33
C ASP A 67 -8.93 -1.06 10.01
N MET A 68 -8.67 0.14 9.51
CA MET A 68 -9.36 1.34 9.97
C MET A 68 -10.85 1.29 9.61
N ALA A 69 -11.17 0.96 8.38
CA ALA A 69 -12.55 0.85 7.91
C ALA A 69 -13.34 -0.20 8.70
N ARG A 70 -12.73 -1.36 8.98
CA ARG A 70 -13.33 -2.42 9.80
C ARG A 70 -13.63 -1.96 11.22
N LYS A 71 -12.71 -1.23 11.86
CA LYS A 71 -12.92 -0.65 13.21
C LYS A 71 -14.06 0.35 13.25
N LEU A 72 -14.33 1.03 12.14
CA LEU A 72 -15.47 1.95 12.00
C LEU A 72 -16.78 1.23 11.65
N GLY A 73 -16.76 -0.09 11.41
CA GLY A 73 -17.94 -0.88 11.05
C GLY A 73 -18.24 -0.92 9.55
N ALA A 74 -17.29 -0.53 8.69
CA ALA A 74 -17.47 -0.65 7.25
C ALA A 74 -17.52 -2.12 6.81
N GLU A 75 -18.43 -2.43 5.90
CA GLU A 75 -18.52 -3.75 5.27
C GLU A 75 -17.33 -4.00 4.36
N LEU A 76 -16.84 -5.25 4.40
CA LEU A 76 -15.74 -5.71 3.55
C LEU A 76 -16.21 -6.80 2.60
N ASN A 77 -15.62 -6.80 1.40
CA ASN A 77 -15.66 -7.92 0.47
C ASN A 77 -14.24 -8.56 0.44
N GLY A 78 -14.06 -9.63 1.22
CA GLY A 78 -12.75 -10.21 1.48
C GLY A 78 -11.82 -9.22 2.19
N ARG A 79 -10.74 -8.82 1.51
CA ARG A 79 -9.76 -7.84 2.01
C ARG A 79 -10.00 -6.41 1.52
N PHE A 80 -11.12 -6.13 0.87
CA PHE A 80 -11.41 -4.84 0.26
C PHE A 80 -12.62 -4.19 0.91
N ILE A 81 -12.61 -2.87 1.01
CA ILE A 81 -13.76 -2.09 1.50
C ILE A 81 -14.87 -2.15 0.46
N ARG A 82 -16.06 -2.56 0.90
CA ARG A 82 -17.24 -2.56 0.03
C ARG A 82 -17.74 -1.13 -0.16
N ILE A 83 -17.89 -0.74 -1.41
CA ILE A 83 -18.44 0.56 -1.81
C ILE A 83 -19.56 0.37 -2.85
N ASP A 84 -20.39 1.37 -2.98
CA ASP A 84 -21.30 1.50 -4.11
C ASP A 84 -20.61 2.09 -5.35
N GLY A 85 -21.38 2.33 -6.41
CA GLY A 85 -20.88 2.94 -7.64
C GLY A 85 -20.31 4.34 -7.45
N ASP A 86 -20.60 5.04 -6.38
CA ASP A 86 -20.19 6.43 -6.10
C ASP A 86 -19.12 6.54 -4.99
N GLY A 87 -18.59 5.40 -4.53
CA GLY A 87 -17.52 5.34 -3.53
C GLY A 87 -18.01 5.42 -2.09
N ALA A 88 -19.33 5.39 -1.83
CA ALA A 88 -19.88 5.38 -0.48
C ALA A 88 -19.82 3.98 0.12
N THR A 89 -19.47 3.90 1.42
CA THR A 89 -19.58 2.67 2.21
C THR A 89 -20.98 2.52 2.82
N ASN A 90 -21.20 1.43 3.55
CA ASN A 90 -22.41 1.27 4.37
C ASN A 90 -22.49 2.26 5.56
N ILE A 91 -21.42 2.97 5.87
CA ILE A 91 -21.37 3.97 6.95
C ILE A 91 -21.62 5.36 6.37
N PRO A 92 -22.68 6.07 6.77
CA PRO A 92 -22.95 7.43 6.30
C PRO A 92 -21.76 8.36 6.56
N GLY A 93 -21.31 9.08 5.52
CA GLY A 93 -20.17 10.00 5.60
C GLY A 93 -18.79 9.34 5.47
N LEU A 94 -18.70 8.02 5.36
CA LEU A 94 -17.47 7.29 5.09
C LEU A 94 -17.42 6.86 3.62
N PHE A 95 -16.36 7.27 2.93
CA PHE A 95 -16.11 6.96 1.52
C PHE A 95 -14.77 6.25 1.37
N ALA A 96 -14.63 5.41 0.36
CA ALA A 96 -13.38 4.75 0.04
C ALA A 96 -13.12 4.76 -1.47
N ALA A 97 -11.84 4.79 -1.85
CA ALA A 97 -11.40 4.84 -3.23
C ALA A 97 -9.99 4.25 -3.39
N GLY A 98 -9.66 3.78 -4.58
CA GLY A 98 -8.34 3.26 -4.92
C GLY A 98 -8.18 1.78 -4.58
N ASP A 99 -6.95 1.36 -4.27
CA ASP A 99 -6.61 -0.05 -4.12
C ASP A 99 -7.35 -0.74 -2.97
N CYS A 100 -7.74 0.01 -1.94
CA CYS A 100 -8.49 -0.52 -0.81
C CYS A 100 -9.91 -1.00 -1.16
N THR A 101 -10.45 -0.61 -2.33
CA THR A 101 -11.75 -1.05 -2.83
C THR A 101 -11.66 -2.28 -3.74
N GLY A 102 -10.45 -2.75 -4.04
CA GLY A 102 -10.21 -3.90 -4.91
C GLY A 102 -10.29 -3.58 -6.41
N GLY A 103 -10.40 -4.63 -7.23
CA GLY A 103 -10.42 -4.49 -8.69
C GLY A 103 -9.03 -4.25 -9.27
N LEU A 104 -8.95 -3.48 -10.35
CA LEU A 104 -7.69 -3.17 -11.03
C LEU A 104 -6.83 -2.20 -10.21
N MET A 105 -5.68 -2.68 -9.71
CA MET A 105 -4.75 -1.87 -8.92
C MET A 105 -3.87 -1.01 -9.85
N GLN A 106 -4.42 0.11 -10.28
CA GLN A 106 -3.77 1.07 -11.18
C GLN A 106 -4.06 2.51 -10.77
N VAL A 107 -3.08 3.39 -11.00
CA VAL A 107 -3.19 4.82 -10.68
C VAL A 107 -4.41 5.46 -11.34
N ALA A 108 -4.69 5.12 -12.59
CA ALA A 108 -5.84 5.66 -13.32
C ALA A 108 -7.18 5.33 -12.64
N LYS A 109 -7.34 4.10 -12.12
CA LYS A 109 -8.52 3.71 -11.32
C LYS A 109 -8.58 4.51 -10.02
N ALA A 110 -7.47 4.59 -9.28
CA ALA A 110 -7.43 5.30 -8.01
C ALA A 110 -7.80 6.78 -8.16
N VAL A 111 -7.31 7.43 -9.22
CA VAL A 111 -7.65 8.83 -9.55
C VAL A 111 -9.13 8.98 -9.87
N HIS A 112 -9.67 8.11 -10.71
CA HIS A 112 -11.10 8.12 -11.08
C HIS A 112 -12.00 7.93 -9.86
N GLU A 113 -11.74 6.90 -9.06
CA GLU A 113 -12.54 6.61 -7.87
C GLU A 113 -12.41 7.72 -6.82
N GLY A 114 -11.21 8.26 -6.62
CA GLY A 114 -10.96 9.38 -5.70
C GLY A 114 -11.77 10.61 -6.10
N ALA A 115 -11.80 10.97 -7.38
CA ALA A 115 -12.60 12.07 -7.88
C ALA A 115 -14.11 11.85 -7.63
N ARG A 116 -14.60 10.64 -7.89
CA ARG A 116 -16.02 10.28 -7.65
C ARG A 116 -16.36 10.34 -6.16
N ALA A 117 -15.59 9.68 -5.32
CA ALA A 117 -15.80 9.67 -3.87
C ALA A 117 -15.78 11.10 -3.29
N GLY A 118 -14.85 11.94 -3.77
CA GLY A 118 -14.77 13.36 -3.36
C GLY A 118 -16.02 14.16 -3.74
N LEU A 119 -16.54 13.99 -4.96
CA LEU A 119 -17.78 14.64 -5.39
C LEU A 119 -19.00 14.14 -4.59
N THR A 120 -19.04 12.85 -4.26
CA THR A 120 -20.11 12.26 -3.44
C THR A 120 -20.06 12.77 -2.02
N ALA A 121 -18.86 12.87 -1.43
CA ALA A 121 -18.66 13.46 -0.10
C ALA A 121 -19.15 14.93 -0.04
N LEU A 122 -18.88 15.71 -1.08
CA LEU A 122 -19.38 17.09 -1.17
C LEU A 122 -20.91 17.15 -1.24
N LYS A 123 -21.56 16.26 -2.00
CA LYS A 123 -23.01 16.17 -2.05
C LYS A 123 -23.59 15.80 -0.69
N PHE A 124 -22.99 14.79 -0.03
CA PHE A 124 -23.37 14.37 1.32
C PHE A 124 -23.35 15.52 2.32
N LEU A 125 -22.25 16.28 2.36
CA LEU A 125 -22.10 17.42 3.27
C LEU A 125 -23.13 18.53 2.99
N ARG A 126 -23.45 18.80 1.72
CA ARG A 126 -24.47 19.81 1.36
C ARG A 126 -25.86 19.40 1.82
N GLN A 127 -26.21 18.13 1.71
CA GLN A 127 -27.52 17.61 2.15
C GLN A 127 -27.68 17.73 3.67
N HIS A 128 -26.64 17.37 4.44
CA HIS A 128 -26.71 17.38 5.92
C HIS A 128 -26.57 18.78 6.54
N LYS A 129 -25.95 19.75 5.84
CA LYS A 129 -25.95 21.16 6.28
C LYS A 129 -27.31 21.83 6.23
N THR A 130 -28.27 21.29 5.46
CA THR A 130 -29.60 21.86 5.31
C THR A 130 -30.53 21.40 6.43
N GLU A 131 -30.21 20.31 7.12
CA GLU A 131 -31.01 19.75 8.22
C GLU A 131 -30.70 20.33 9.61
N GLU A 132 -29.56 21.07 9.75
CA GLU A 132 -29.15 21.72 11.00
C GLU A 132 -29.62 23.18 11.12
N LYS A 133 -30.51 23.66 10.26
CA LYS A 133 -31.13 24.99 10.33
C LYS A 133 -32.64 24.89 10.59
#